data_fa4bc09e8eda07a261264dd3ced2dee0
#
_entry.id   fa4bc09e8eda07a261264dd3ced2dee0
#
_cell.length_a   1.000
_cell.length_b   1.000
_cell.length_c   1.000
_cell.angle_alpha   90.00
_cell.angle_beta   90.00
_cell.angle_gamma   90.00
#
_symmetry.space_group_name_H-M   'P 1'
#
loop_
_entity.id
_entity.type
_entity.pdbx_description
1 polymer ?
#
loop_
_entity_poly.entity_id
_entity_poly.type
_entity_poly.pdbx_seq_one_letter_code
_entity_poly.pdbx_strand_id
1 'polypeptide(L)'
;MYALVSALSGILVLQRLPAPTPEEHPVRVASVHGPKLLLVLVIDQFRYDYLERFRPYFVGRGFNLLLGGANFVDCRYDYATTVTCAGHATLLTGAYPNVHGIIANEWFDNRSYRKVYCAEDSGTTLVGGPVGPGMSPRKLMGSTLGDELRLATGFQSKVVAVSLKDRASVMPGGHTANAAYWYDTASGHFVTSTYYMQALPPWVAAFNQSLP
;
A
#
# COMPACT_ATOMS: atom_id res chain seq x y z
N MET A 1 28.04 22.07 16.14
CA MET A 1 29.50 22.05 16.19
C MET A 1 29.96 23.39 16.74
N TYR A 2 30.69 23.40 17.86
CA TYR A 2 31.19 24.62 18.49
C TYR A 2 32.70 24.69 18.25
N ALA A 3 33.19 25.85 17.80
CA ALA A 3 34.61 26.12 17.73
C ALA A 3 34.98 27.01 18.91
N LEU A 4 36.06 26.64 19.64
CA LEU A 4 36.59 27.43 20.73
C LEU A 4 37.61 28.43 20.17
N VAL A 5 37.34 29.72 20.38
CA VAL A 5 38.33 30.78 20.12
C VAL A 5 38.78 31.31 21.49
N SER A 6 40.06 31.11 21.85
CA SER A 6 40.61 31.63 23.08
C SER A 6 40.95 33.11 22.92
N ALA A 7 40.31 33.93 23.71
CA ALA A 7 40.73 35.33 23.86
C ALA A 7 41.55 35.47 25.16
N LEU A 8 42.65 36.17 25.08
CA LEU A 8 43.48 36.60 26.21
C LEU A 8 42.65 37.56 27.08
N SER A 9 41.99 37.07 28.10
CA SER A 9 41.40 37.75 29.27
C SER A 9 40.25 36.97 29.88
N GLY A 10 40.24 35.64 29.88
CA GLY A 10 39.36 34.85 30.74
C GLY A 10 37.84 34.90 30.41
N ILE A 11 37.42 35.46 29.27
CA ILE A 11 36.03 35.44 28.83
C ILE A 11 35.89 34.48 27.65
N LEU A 12 35.16 33.40 27.87
CA LEU A 12 34.80 32.43 26.84
C LEU A 12 33.63 32.99 26.01
N VAL A 13 33.88 33.43 24.80
CA VAL A 13 32.81 33.84 23.87
C VAL A 13 32.48 32.67 22.96
N LEU A 14 31.32 32.06 23.17
CA LEU A 14 30.77 31.06 22.28
C LEU A 14 30.09 31.77 21.08
N GLN A 15 30.77 31.81 19.94
CA GLN A 15 30.13 32.23 18.69
C GLN A 15 29.37 31.05 18.09
N ARG A 16 28.04 31.24 17.88
CA ARG A 16 27.24 30.33 17.07
C ARG A 16 27.68 30.49 15.61
N LEU A 17 28.21 29.43 15.02
CA LEU A 17 28.35 29.37 13.57
C LEU A 17 26.92 29.40 12.95
N PRO A 18 26.70 30.14 11.87
CA PRO A 18 25.45 30.07 11.16
C PRO A 18 25.20 28.64 10.73
N ALA A 19 23.97 28.18 10.93
CA ALA A 19 23.53 26.88 10.40
C ALA A 19 23.75 26.91 8.87
N PRO A 20 24.25 25.79 8.28
CA PRO A 20 24.32 25.71 6.84
C PRO A 20 22.91 25.94 6.28
N THR A 21 22.79 26.90 5.38
CA THR A 21 21.57 27.09 4.61
C THR A 21 21.25 25.80 3.90
N PRO A 22 20.00 25.29 3.98
CA PRO A 22 19.63 24.14 3.16
C PRO A 22 19.90 24.49 1.70
N GLU A 23 20.81 23.80 1.03
CA GLU A 23 20.87 23.87 -0.42
C GLU A 23 19.54 23.31 -0.93
N GLU A 24 18.70 24.19 -1.44
CA GLU A 24 17.55 23.80 -2.24
C GLU A 24 18.09 23.12 -3.50
N HIS A 25 18.27 21.80 -3.41
CA HIS A 25 18.44 21.02 -4.62
C HIS A 25 17.11 21.09 -5.38
N PRO A 26 17.08 21.72 -6.57
CA PRO A 26 15.86 21.68 -7.37
C PRO A 26 15.56 20.21 -7.63
N VAL A 27 14.43 19.74 -7.15
CA VAL A 27 13.91 18.41 -7.49
C VAL A 27 13.76 18.43 -9.01
N ARG A 28 14.77 17.93 -9.72
CA ARG A 28 14.64 17.65 -11.14
C ARG A 28 13.56 16.61 -11.25
N VAL A 29 12.35 17.04 -11.58
CA VAL A 29 11.32 16.15 -12.13
C VAL A 29 11.92 15.63 -13.44
N ALA A 30 12.60 14.50 -13.35
CA ALA A 30 13.07 13.81 -14.54
C ALA A 30 11.85 13.60 -15.42
N SER A 31 11.97 13.94 -16.71
CA SER A 31 10.96 13.59 -17.69
C SER A 31 10.82 12.07 -17.65
N VAL A 32 9.73 11.60 -17.07
CA VAL A 32 9.53 10.17 -16.79
C VAL A 32 9.24 9.49 -18.11
N HIS A 33 10.29 9.04 -18.80
CA HIS A 33 10.18 8.02 -19.85
C HIS A 33 10.01 6.63 -19.20
N GLY A 34 9.10 6.54 -18.23
CA GLY A 34 8.74 5.31 -17.55
C GLY A 34 7.58 4.57 -18.22
N PRO A 35 7.26 3.37 -17.77
CA PRO A 35 6.11 2.63 -18.29
C PRO A 35 4.82 3.42 -18.06
N LYS A 36 3.94 3.45 -19.06
CA LYS A 36 2.64 4.14 -18.99
C LYS A 36 1.66 3.43 -18.04
N LEU A 37 1.88 2.16 -17.79
CA LEU A 37 1.08 1.32 -16.90
C LEU A 37 1.99 0.39 -16.11
N LEU A 38 1.82 0.37 -14.80
CA LEU A 38 2.35 -0.65 -13.91
C LEU A 38 1.17 -1.48 -13.39
N LEU A 39 1.13 -2.76 -13.75
CA LEU A 39 0.13 -3.71 -13.28
C LEU A 39 0.78 -4.65 -12.25
N VAL A 40 0.29 -4.62 -11.01
CA VAL A 40 0.70 -5.53 -9.93
C VAL A 40 -0.39 -6.56 -9.73
N LEU A 41 -0.09 -7.83 -9.97
CA LEU A 41 -0.99 -8.96 -9.74
C LEU A 41 -0.52 -9.74 -8.51
N VAL A 42 -1.35 -9.77 -7.48
CA VAL A 42 -1.11 -10.57 -6.27
C VAL A 42 -2.12 -11.70 -6.22
N ILE A 43 -1.63 -12.93 -6.20
CA ILE A 43 -2.47 -14.13 -6.08
C ILE A 43 -2.30 -14.68 -4.68
N ASP A 44 -3.27 -14.37 -3.82
CA ASP A 44 -3.28 -14.80 -2.41
C ASP A 44 -3.36 -16.32 -2.30
N GLN A 45 -2.65 -16.91 -1.32
CA GLN A 45 -2.54 -18.35 -1.09
C GLN A 45 -1.97 -19.16 -2.27
N PHE A 46 -1.29 -18.52 -3.22
CA PHE A 46 -0.68 -19.18 -4.36
C PHE A 46 0.72 -19.67 -3.99
N ARG A 47 0.88 -21.00 -3.90
CA ARG A 47 2.17 -21.63 -3.61
C ARG A 47 3.05 -21.65 -4.85
N TYR A 48 4.35 -21.47 -4.66
CA TYR A 48 5.33 -21.49 -5.76
C TYR A 48 5.27 -22.81 -6.57
N ASP A 49 5.12 -23.95 -5.90
CA ASP A 49 5.05 -25.26 -6.56
C ASP A 49 3.85 -25.41 -7.51
N TYR A 50 2.83 -24.54 -7.40
CA TYR A 50 1.71 -24.55 -8.36
C TYR A 50 2.15 -24.15 -9.78
N LEU A 51 3.19 -23.33 -9.91
CA LEU A 51 3.74 -22.98 -11.22
C LEU A 51 4.35 -24.20 -11.93
N GLU A 52 4.95 -25.13 -11.19
CA GLU A 52 5.50 -26.36 -11.73
C GLU A 52 4.42 -27.45 -11.87
N ARG A 53 3.65 -27.64 -10.81
CA ARG A 53 2.63 -28.70 -10.71
C ARG A 53 1.53 -28.58 -11.76
N PHE A 54 1.09 -27.33 -12.06
CA PHE A 54 0.02 -27.06 -13.00
C PHE A 54 0.52 -26.58 -14.36
N ARG A 55 1.82 -26.55 -14.59
CA ARG A 55 2.41 -26.10 -15.85
C ARG A 55 1.82 -26.73 -17.10
N PRO A 56 1.49 -28.05 -17.13
CA PRO A 56 0.87 -28.67 -18.30
C PRO A 56 -0.53 -28.10 -18.67
N TYR A 57 -1.17 -27.43 -17.73
CA TYR A 57 -2.50 -26.84 -17.91
C TYR A 57 -2.45 -25.35 -18.29
N PHE A 58 -1.27 -24.73 -18.30
CA PHE A 58 -1.13 -23.33 -18.69
C PHE A 58 -1.32 -23.17 -20.19
N VAL A 59 -2.27 -22.34 -20.60
CA VAL A 59 -2.54 -22.00 -21.99
C VAL A 59 -1.73 -20.81 -22.44
N GLY A 60 -1.57 -20.61 -23.75
CA GLY A 60 -0.61 -19.77 -24.47
C GLY A 60 -0.28 -18.37 -23.95
N ARG A 61 -1.15 -17.74 -23.12
CA ARG A 61 -0.92 -16.45 -22.44
C ARG A 61 -1.03 -16.67 -20.92
N GLY A 62 -1.08 -15.63 -20.11
CA GLY A 62 -1.17 -15.75 -18.67
C GLY A 62 0.14 -16.19 -18.04
N PHE A 63 0.15 -17.27 -17.26
CA PHE A 63 1.36 -17.76 -16.57
C PHE A 63 2.53 -18.04 -17.51
N ASN A 64 2.28 -18.59 -18.71
CA ASN A 64 3.36 -18.81 -19.69
C ASN A 64 4.02 -17.52 -20.15
N LEU A 65 3.24 -16.44 -20.31
CA LEU A 65 3.78 -15.11 -20.62
C LEU A 65 4.61 -14.56 -19.46
N LEU A 66 4.10 -14.66 -18.23
CA LEU A 66 4.77 -14.15 -17.03
C LEU A 66 6.06 -14.92 -16.75
N LEU A 67 6.07 -16.24 -16.91
CA LEU A 67 7.26 -17.09 -16.75
C LEU A 67 8.34 -16.83 -17.81
N GLY A 68 8.02 -16.22 -18.93
CA GLY A 68 8.99 -15.74 -19.92
C GLY A 68 9.74 -14.47 -19.51
N GLY A 69 9.33 -13.82 -18.42
CA GLY A 69 9.99 -12.63 -17.87
C GLY A 69 11.05 -12.95 -16.81
N ALA A 70 11.42 -11.98 -16.00
CA ALA A 70 12.30 -12.16 -14.86
C ALA A 70 11.56 -12.92 -13.74
N ASN A 71 12.19 -13.96 -13.21
CA ASN A 71 11.63 -14.79 -12.15
C ASN A 71 12.55 -14.81 -10.94
N PHE A 72 12.00 -14.49 -9.76
CA PHE A 72 12.67 -14.58 -8.48
C PHE A 72 12.32 -15.94 -7.85
N VAL A 73 13.20 -16.91 -7.98
CA VAL A 73 12.94 -18.31 -7.59
C VAL A 73 13.19 -18.60 -6.10
N ASP A 74 13.86 -17.70 -5.40
CA ASP A 74 14.16 -17.81 -3.96
C ASP A 74 13.71 -16.54 -3.23
N CYS A 75 12.41 -16.33 -3.21
CA CYS A 75 11.79 -15.19 -2.53
C CYS A 75 11.06 -15.71 -1.28
N ARG A 76 11.51 -15.29 -0.09
CA ARG A 76 11.02 -15.81 1.20
C ARG A 76 10.53 -14.68 2.09
N TYR A 77 9.55 -15.01 2.92
CA TYR A 77 9.12 -14.15 4.02
C TYR A 77 9.82 -14.57 5.29
N ASP A 78 10.56 -13.65 5.92
CA ASP A 78 11.31 -13.90 7.16
C ASP A 78 10.50 -13.54 8.42
N TYR A 79 9.17 -13.62 8.34
CA TYR A 79 8.27 -13.38 9.47
C TYR A 79 7.17 -14.44 9.53
N ALA A 80 6.62 -14.66 10.72
CA ALA A 80 5.77 -15.81 11.00
C ALA A 80 4.35 -15.69 10.43
N THR A 81 3.73 -14.50 10.46
CA THR A 81 2.32 -14.31 10.15
C THR A 81 2.12 -13.84 8.71
N THR A 82 2.17 -14.75 7.74
CA THR A 82 2.03 -14.48 6.31
C THR A 82 0.56 -14.52 5.84
N VAL A 83 -0.36 -13.96 6.62
CA VAL A 83 -1.78 -13.86 6.27
C VAL A 83 -2.03 -12.69 5.33
N THR A 84 -3.21 -12.63 4.73
CA THR A 84 -3.56 -11.68 3.66
C THR A 84 -3.13 -10.25 3.97
N CYS A 85 -3.54 -9.69 5.10
CA CYS A 85 -3.30 -8.27 5.40
C CYS A 85 -1.81 -7.96 5.54
N ALA A 86 -1.12 -8.72 6.41
CA ALA A 86 0.31 -8.54 6.63
C ALA A 86 1.12 -8.80 5.35
N GLY A 87 0.78 -9.83 4.59
CA GLY A 87 1.46 -10.18 3.35
C GLY A 87 1.32 -9.10 2.27
N HIS A 88 0.10 -8.61 2.04
CA HIS A 88 -0.13 -7.53 1.06
C HIS A 88 0.53 -6.22 1.48
N ALA A 89 0.49 -5.88 2.77
CA ALA A 89 1.22 -4.72 3.29
C ALA A 89 2.73 -4.86 3.06
N THR A 90 3.31 -6.02 3.41
CA THR A 90 4.75 -6.29 3.20
C THR A 90 5.15 -6.16 1.73
N LEU A 91 4.38 -6.76 0.81
CA LEU A 91 4.68 -6.75 -0.63
C LEU A 91 4.74 -5.32 -1.19
N LEU A 92 3.81 -4.47 -0.77
CA LEU A 92 3.66 -3.15 -1.39
C LEU A 92 4.40 -2.03 -0.64
N THR A 93 4.79 -2.25 0.61
CA THR A 93 5.66 -1.31 1.36
C THR A 93 7.14 -1.66 1.27
N GLY A 94 7.49 -2.93 0.96
CA GLY A 94 8.86 -3.43 1.06
C GLY A 94 9.38 -3.51 2.50
N ALA A 95 8.49 -3.41 3.50
CA ALA A 95 8.83 -3.43 4.92
C ALA A 95 8.21 -4.65 5.62
N TYR A 96 8.72 -5.02 6.78
CA TYR A 96 8.17 -6.10 7.60
C TYR A 96 7.05 -5.62 8.54
N PRO A 97 6.23 -6.54 9.09
CA PRO A 97 5.11 -6.20 9.98
C PRO A 97 5.47 -5.35 11.21
N ASN A 98 6.67 -5.49 11.75
CA ASN A 98 7.15 -4.65 12.84
C ASN A 98 7.46 -3.20 12.44
N VAL A 99 7.58 -2.93 11.14
CA VAL A 99 7.82 -1.59 10.59
C VAL A 99 6.52 -0.99 10.08
N HIS A 100 5.78 -1.74 9.23
CA HIS A 100 4.52 -1.22 8.67
C HIS A 100 3.30 -1.40 9.58
N GLY A 101 3.42 -2.03 10.75
CA GLY A 101 2.41 -2.10 11.80
C GLY A 101 1.26 -3.08 11.58
N ILE A 102 1.14 -3.71 10.42
CA ILE A 102 0.08 -4.67 10.10
C ILE A 102 0.59 -6.08 10.41
N ILE A 103 0.29 -6.57 11.60
CA ILE A 103 0.84 -7.83 12.13
C ILE A 103 0.02 -9.08 11.77
N ALA A 104 -1.28 -8.90 11.46
CA ALA A 104 -2.20 -9.97 11.12
C ALA A 104 -3.42 -9.43 10.36
N ASN A 105 -4.39 -10.29 9.99
CA ASN A 105 -5.72 -9.83 9.55
C ASN A 105 -6.48 -9.17 10.71
N GLU A 106 -6.34 -9.75 11.88
CA GLU A 106 -6.97 -9.31 13.13
C GLU A 106 -6.01 -9.56 14.28
N TRP A 107 -6.03 -8.70 15.28
CA TRP A 107 -5.28 -8.88 16.52
C TRP A 107 -6.04 -8.31 17.69
N PHE A 108 -5.64 -8.70 18.89
CA PHE A 108 -6.16 -8.12 20.13
C PHE A 108 -5.25 -6.96 20.55
N ASP A 109 -5.83 -5.79 20.67
CA ASP A 109 -5.11 -4.62 21.17
C ASP A 109 -5.20 -4.56 22.70
N ASN A 110 -4.07 -4.74 23.36
CA ASN A 110 -3.97 -4.76 24.82
C ASN A 110 -4.22 -3.39 25.47
N ARG A 111 -4.23 -2.30 24.71
CA ARG A 111 -4.49 -0.96 25.24
C ARG A 111 -5.98 -0.66 25.27
N SER A 112 -6.66 -0.96 24.16
CA SER A 112 -8.11 -0.75 24.06
C SER A 112 -8.94 -1.93 24.54
N TYR A 113 -8.31 -3.08 24.81
CA TYR A 113 -8.97 -4.37 25.14
C TYR A 113 -10.00 -4.78 24.08
N ARG A 114 -9.69 -4.55 22.84
CA ARG A 114 -10.59 -4.85 21.71
C ARG A 114 -9.87 -5.64 20.62
N LYS A 115 -10.66 -6.40 19.89
CA LYS A 115 -10.23 -7.01 18.64
C LYS A 115 -10.16 -5.91 17.56
N VAL A 116 -9.04 -5.82 16.87
CA VAL A 116 -8.78 -4.87 15.79
C VAL A 116 -8.72 -5.62 14.49
N TYR A 117 -9.51 -5.22 13.51
CA TYR A 117 -9.38 -5.67 12.14
C TYR A 117 -8.43 -4.75 11.37
N CYS A 118 -7.54 -5.30 10.55
CA CYS A 118 -6.43 -4.54 9.94
C CYS A 118 -6.87 -3.36 9.09
N ALA A 119 -7.96 -3.47 8.33
CA ALA A 119 -8.43 -2.45 7.40
C ALA A 119 -9.62 -1.63 7.91
N GLU A 120 -10.32 -2.07 8.97
CA GLU A 120 -11.49 -1.34 9.48
C GLU A 120 -11.13 0.07 9.97
N ASP A 121 -11.95 1.03 9.59
CA ASP A 121 -11.81 2.44 9.98
C ASP A 121 -13.19 3.01 10.36
N SER A 122 -13.41 3.18 11.67
CA SER A 122 -14.65 3.74 12.21
C SER A 122 -14.89 5.21 11.83
N GLY A 123 -13.87 5.90 11.33
CA GLY A 123 -13.98 7.28 10.80
C GLY A 123 -14.48 7.33 9.35
N THR A 124 -14.78 6.18 8.75
CA THR A 124 -15.28 6.07 7.37
C THR A 124 -16.50 5.15 7.32
N THR A 125 -17.25 5.24 6.22
CA THR A 125 -18.42 4.38 5.97
C THR A 125 -18.27 3.65 4.64
N LEU A 126 -18.96 2.53 4.50
CA LEU A 126 -19.02 1.78 3.26
C LEU A 126 -19.81 2.56 2.20
N VAL A 127 -19.36 2.51 0.96
CA VAL A 127 -19.98 3.16 -0.21
C VAL A 127 -20.33 2.10 -1.25
N GLY A 128 -21.60 2.03 -1.63
CA GLY A 128 -22.11 1.07 -2.61
C GLY A 128 -22.56 -0.27 -2.04
N GLY A 129 -22.58 -0.41 -0.72
CA GLY A 129 -23.05 -1.60 0.01
C GLY A 129 -23.94 -1.26 1.19
N PRO A 130 -24.20 -2.20 2.09
CA PRO A 130 -25.01 -1.98 3.30
C PRO A 130 -24.35 -0.96 4.22
N VAL A 131 -25.15 -0.36 5.11
CA VAL A 131 -24.63 0.58 6.11
C VAL A 131 -23.67 -0.15 7.05
N GLY A 132 -22.45 0.35 7.15
CA GLY A 132 -21.42 -0.24 8.00
C GLY A 132 -20.14 0.59 8.02
N PRO A 133 -19.14 0.18 8.84
CA PRO A 133 -17.84 0.81 8.88
C PRO A 133 -17.15 0.66 7.53
N GLY A 134 -16.45 1.69 7.12
CA GLY A 134 -15.61 1.65 5.93
C GLY A 134 -14.24 1.06 6.23
N MET A 135 -13.46 0.94 5.17
CA MET A 135 -12.09 0.42 5.22
C MET A 135 -11.12 1.50 4.76
N SER A 136 -9.94 1.54 5.39
CA SER A 136 -8.88 2.46 5.02
C SER A 136 -7.50 1.91 5.36
N PRO A 137 -6.42 2.44 4.77
CA PRO A 137 -5.06 2.07 5.10
C PRO A 137 -4.50 2.79 6.35
N ARG A 138 -5.31 3.46 7.15
CA ARG A 138 -4.83 4.31 8.26
C ARG A 138 -4.00 3.59 9.32
N LYS A 139 -4.17 2.27 9.46
CA LYS A 139 -3.34 1.47 10.37
C LYS A 139 -1.98 1.09 9.78
N LEU A 140 -1.81 1.23 8.46
CA LEU A 140 -0.55 1.01 7.79
C LEU A 140 0.41 2.14 8.13
N MET A 141 1.60 1.83 8.61
CA MET A 141 2.68 2.77 8.82
C MET A 141 3.64 2.72 7.63
N GLY A 142 3.95 3.88 7.07
CA GLY A 142 4.79 3.98 5.88
C GLY A 142 4.01 4.01 4.57
N SER A 143 4.72 4.23 3.50
CA SER A 143 4.20 4.37 2.14
C SER A 143 4.21 3.05 1.38
N THR A 144 3.32 2.91 0.43
CA THR A 144 3.32 1.81 -0.53
C THR A 144 4.00 2.24 -1.84
N LEU A 145 4.30 1.27 -2.70
CA LEU A 145 4.77 1.53 -4.07
C LEU A 145 3.86 2.53 -4.80
N GLY A 146 2.53 2.42 -4.60
CA GLY A 146 1.56 3.34 -5.18
C GLY A 146 1.67 4.75 -4.61
N ASP A 147 1.89 4.89 -3.30
CA ASP A 147 2.11 6.18 -2.64
C ASP A 147 3.38 6.85 -3.18
N GLU A 148 4.48 6.11 -3.26
CA GLU A 148 5.75 6.61 -3.79
C GLU A 148 5.64 7.03 -5.26
N LEU A 149 4.93 6.25 -6.08
CA LEU A 149 4.66 6.62 -7.48
C LEU A 149 3.90 7.95 -7.57
N ARG A 150 2.89 8.15 -6.73
CA ARG A 150 2.13 9.40 -6.69
C ARG A 150 2.98 10.58 -6.24
N LEU A 151 3.78 10.38 -5.19
CA LEU A 151 4.72 11.41 -4.72
C LEU A 151 5.73 11.78 -5.80
N ALA A 152 6.38 10.81 -6.40
CA ALA A 152 7.38 11.01 -7.45
C ALA A 152 6.84 11.72 -8.71
N THR A 153 5.54 11.62 -8.97
CA THR A 153 4.88 12.26 -10.10
C THR A 153 4.09 13.52 -9.74
N GLY A 154 4.29 14.07 -8.54
CA GLY A 154 3.51 15.21 -8.08
C GLY A 154 2.00 14.93 -8.07
N PHE A 155 1.58 13.73 -7.71
CA PHE A 155 0.20 13.22 -7.69
C PHE A 155 -0.50 13.13 -9.06
N GLN A 156 0.25 13.19 -10.16
CA GLN A 156 -0.33 13.03 -11.50
C GLN A 156 -0.64 11.57 -11.83
N SER A 157 0.13 10.60 -11.32
CA SER A 157 -0.15 9.19 -11.48
C SER A 157 -1.46 8.79 -10.82
N LYS A 158 -2.13 7.81 -11.40
CA LYS A 158 -3.35 7.21 -10.86
C LYS A 158 -3.03 5.85 -10.25
N VAL A 159 -3.48 5.63 -9.03
CA VAL A 159 -3.37 4.35 -8.33
C VAL A 159 -4.77 3.84 -8.03
N VAL A 160 -5.07 2.65 -8.52
CA VAL A 160 -6.36 1.96 -8.30
C VAL A 160 -6.06 0.53 -7.85
N ALA A 161 -6.67 0.12 -6.78
CA ALA A 161 -6.59 -1.25 -6.26
C ALA A 161 -7.95 -1.94 -6.36
N VAL A 162 -7.96 -3.20 -6.74
CA VAL A 162 -9.19 -4.02 -6.83
C VAL A 162 -8.91 -5.42 -6.30
N SER A 163 -9.79 -5.93 -5.46
CA SER A 163 -9.68 -7.30 -4.95
C SER A 163 -11.04 -7.88 -4.57
N LEU A 164 -11.07 -9.19 -4.32
CA LEU A 164 -12.24 -9.83 -3.71
C LEU A 164 -12.34 -9.56 -2.20
N LYS A 165 -11.22 -9.20 -1.55
CA LYS A 165 -11.17 -8.90 -0.11
C LYS A 165 -10.81 -7.43 0.09
N ASP A 166 -11.49 -6.77 1.00
CA ASP A 166 -11.24 -5.39 1.40
C ASP A 166 -9.75 -5.11 1.70
N ARG A 167 -9.15 -5.88 2.62
CA ARG A 167 -7.75 -5.75 3.04
C ARG A 167 -6.75 -6.00 1.90
N ALA A 168 -7.10 -6.86 0.95
CA ALA A 168 -6.26 -7.15 -0.21
C ALA A 168 -6.36 -6.07 -1.31
N SER A 169 -7.31 -5.16 -1.20
CA SER A 169 -7.41 -3.95 -2.01
C SER A 169 -6.80 -2.74 -1.28
N VAL A 170 -7.20 -2.53 -0.04
CA VAL A 170 -6.87 -1.34 0.75
C VAL A 170 -5.37 -1.26 1.08
N MET A 171 -4.76 -2.38 1.52
CA MET A 171 -3.34 -2.38 1.90
C MET A 171 -2.41 -2.11 0.70
N PRO A 172 -2.58 -2.78 -0.47
CA PRO A 172 -1.81 -2.44 -1.66
C PRO A 172 -2.07 -1.04 -2.21
N GLY A 173 -3.30 -0.56 -2.10
CA GLY A 173 -3.67 0.79 -2.53
C GLY A 173 -2.89 1.88 -1.81
N GLY A 174 -2.65 1.70 -0.52
CA GLY A 174 -1.94 2.66 0.31
C GLY A 174 -2.76 3.91 0.62
N HIS A 175 -2.06 4.92 1.13
CA HIS A 175 -2.69 6.13 1.67
C HIS A 175 -3.22 7.09 0.61
N THR A 176 -2.61 7.09 -0.55
CA THR A 176 -2.89 8.10 -1.58
C THR A 176 -3.60 7.55 -2.81
N ALA A 177 -4.04 6.28 -2.79
CA ALA A 177 -4.76 5.69 -3.91
C ALA A 177 -5.97 6.53 -4.32
N ASN A 178 -6.21 6.62 -5.63
CA ASN A 178 -7.40 7.27 -6.17
C ASN A 178 -8.66 6.46 -5.89
N ALA A 179 -8.52 5.13 -5.79
CA ALA A 179 -9.60 4.22 -5.46
C ALA A 179 -9.08 2.89 -4.94
N ALA A 180 -9.84 2.27 -4.04
CA ALA A 180 -9.72 0.87 -3.70
C ALA A 180 -11.13 0.27 -3.72
N TYR A 181 -11.31 -0.80 -4.50
CA TYR A 181 -12.59 -1.51 -4.63
C TYR A 181 -12.44 -2.94 -4.16
N TRP A 182 -13.45 -3.45 -3.49
CA TRP A 182 -13.52 -4.86 -3.10
C TRP A 182 -14.92 -5.41 -3.23
N TYR A 183 -15.01 -6.73 -3.36
CA TYR A 183 -16.30 -7.42 -3.44
C TYR A 183 -16.89 -7.60 -2.03
N ASP A 184 -18.07 -7.06 -1.82
CA ASP A 184 -18.84 -7.24 -0.60
C ASP A 184 -19.82 -8.42 -0.79
N THR A 185 -19.60 -9.47 -0.01
CA THR A 185 -20.39 -10.70 -0.11
C THR A 185 -21.83 -10.54 0.39
N ALA A 186 -22.11 -9.50 1.18
CA ALA A 186 -23.46 -9.26 1.69
C ALA A 186 -24.35 -8.62 0.62
N SER A 187 -23.80 -7.71 -0.19
CA SER A 187 -24.52 -7.06 -1.28
C SER A 187 -24.35 -7.74 -2.64
N GLY A 188 -23.30 -8.56 -2.80
CA GLY A 188 -22.94 -9.14 -4.11
C GLY A 188 -22.31 -8.13 -5.07
N HIS A 189 -21.85 -6.98 -4.58
CA HIS A 189 -21.36 -5.87 -5.39
C HIS A 189 -19.92 -5.50 -5.06
N PHE A 190 -19.25 -4.84 -6.00
CA PHE A 190 -18.02 -4.12 -5.69
C PHE A 190 -18.35 -2.80 -5.00
N VAL A 191 -17.68 -2.58 -3.88
CA VAL A 191 -17.88 -1.44 -2.98
C VAL A 191 -16.56 -0.72 -2.73
N THR A 192 -16.63 0.41 -2.07
CA THR A 192 -15.48 1.18 -1.58
C THR A 192 -15.81 1.81 -0.22
N SER A 193 -15.03 2.77 0.25
CA SER A 193 -15.34 3.54 1.45
C SER A 193 -15.25 5.04 1.23
N THR A 194 -15.81 5.80 2.15
CA THR A 194 -15.71 7.26 2.15
C THR A 194 -14.28 7.78 2.36
N TYR A 195 -13.32 6.90 2.66
CA TYR A 195 -11.90 7.24 2.60
C TYR A 195 -11.46 7.66 1.19
N TYR A 196 -11.97 6.97 0.17
CA TYR A 196 -11.58 7.19 -1.22
C TYR A 196 -12.56 8.09 -1.97
N MET A 197 -13.86 7.92 -1.77
CA MET A 197 -14.88 8.65 -2.50
C MET A 197 -16.25 8.63 -1.80
N GLN A 198 -17.11 9.60 -2.11
CA GLN A 198 -18.43 9.70 -1.50
C GLN A 198 -19.51 8.89 -2.22
N ALA A 199 -19.30 8.53 -3.49
CA ALA A 199 -20.23 7.73 -4.29
C ALA A 199 -19.43 6.87 -5.29
N LEU A 200 -19.98 5.72 -5.66
CA LEU A 200 -19.38 4.88 -6.71
C LEU A 200 -19.42 5.61 -8.06
N PRO A 201 -18.32 5.54 -8.84
CA PRO A 201 -18.32 6.04 -10.21
C PRO A 201 -19.37 5.30 -11.05
N PRO A 202 -19.96 5.97 -12.06
CA PRO A 202 -21.02 5.37 -12.89
C PRO A 202 -20.63 4.03 -13.52
N TRP A 203 -19.35 3.86 -13.91
CA TRP A 203 -18.87 2.61 -14.51
C TRP A 203 -18.84 1.45 -13.49
N VAL A 204 -18.54 1.70 -12.21
CA VAL A 204 -18.58 0.66 -11.15
C VAL A 204 -20.03 0.30 -10.87
N ALA A 205 -20.92 1.30 -10.77
CA ALA A 205 -22.35 1.06 -10.57
C ALA A 205 -22.96 0.24 -11.72
N ALA A 206 -22.60 0.57 -12.96
CA ALA A 206 -23.05 -0.19 -14.14
C ALA A 206 -22.49 -1.63 -14.15
N PHE A 207 -21.21 -1.79 -13.76
CA PHE A 207 -20.60 -3.12 -13.63
C PHE A 207 -21.35 -3.96 -12.57
N ASN A 208 -21.64 -3.39 -11.40
CA ASN A 208 -22.40 -4.08 -10.35
C ASN A 208 -23.78 -4.54 -10.82
N GLN A 209 -24.45 -3.75 -11.68
CA GLN A 209 -25.74 -4.14 -12.27
C GLN A 209 -25.63 -5.30 -13.27
N SER A 210 -24.44 -5.55 -13.82
CA SER A 210 -24.17 -6.65 -14.75
C SER A 210 -23.78 -7.96 -14.06
N LEU A 211 -23.55 -7.92 -12.75
CA LEU A 211 -23.27 -9.13 -11.97
C LEU A 211 -24.54 -9.97 -11.79
N PRO A 212 -24.42 -11.32 -11.74
CA PRO A 212 -25.54 -12.23 -11.58
C PRO A 212 -26.23 -12.11 -10.23
#